data_28ebe49fc3fa667cc974917e59376c8a
#
_entry.id   28ebe49fc3fa667cc974917e59376c8a
#
_cell.length_a   1.000
_cell.length_b   1.000
_cell.length_c   1.000
_cell.angle_alpha   90.00
_cell.angle_beta   90.00
_cell.angle_gamma   90.00
#
_symmetry.space_group_name_H-M   'P 1'
#
loop_
_entity.id
_entity.type
_entity.pdbx_description
1 polymer ?
#
loop_
_entity_poly.entity_id
_entity_poly.type
_entity_poly.pdbx_seq_one_letter_code
_entity_poly.pdbx_strand_id
1 'polypeptide(L)'
;MAPGRFERARERTTEIKDLRGRVPSAEELKSRGAELRTRGTELRSRGAELARQYAKMDVSWARCGYARAAREGLLSFVLGPMTDFYLKRRTAGREVFDDLTPPVVFVANHSSHLDTPTILRAIPRKWRNRTAVAAAADYFYKKRWTANGVALLFNTVPLGRSGGGLANGATDHVDRLIRQRWNLLMFPEGTRSRDGEIGKVHSGAAVIAAHHGVDIVPIYVSGTHDAMPPGQNWPKRKPGRLLSRRHKVEVRFGRPLRSVDEAHRREVMDEVRAFWDRKGLPADADGAAATAHDVLVMHRALREFEAREHSTTAA
;
A
#
# COMPACT_ATOMS: atom_id res chain seq x y z
N MET A 1 -55.37 9.98 -22.07
CA MET A 1 -54.69 10.54 -23.26
C MET A 1 -53.25 10.87 -22.86
N ALA A 2 -52.28 10.21 -23.44
CA ALA A 2 -50.87 10.47 -23.15
C ALA A 2 -50.39 11.75 -23.87
N PRO A 3 -49.59 12.62 -23.25
CA PRO A 3 -49.13 13.86 -23.87
C PRO A 3 -48.27 13.57 -25.10
N GLY A 4 -48.56 14.35 -26.16
CA GLY A 4 -48.03 14.14 -27.49
C GLY A 4 -46.52 14.33 -27.60
N ARG A 5 -45.93 13.66 -28.61
CA ARG A 5 -44.46 13.69 -28.91
C ARG A 5 -43.89 15.13 -29.02
N PHE A 6 -44.71 16.12 -29.35
CA PHE A 6 -44.31 17.53 -29.48
C PHE A 6 -44.17 18.28 -28.14
N GLU A 7 -44.92 17.89 -27.10
CA GLU A 7 -44.77 18.49 -25.76
C GLU A 7 -43.50 18.02 -25.10
N ARG A 8 -43.19 16.73 -25.19
CA ARG A 8 -41.94 16.18 -24.67
C ARG A 8 -40.68 16.71 -25.36
N ALA A 9 -40.78 17.12 -26.62
CA ALA A 9 -39.68 17.78 -27.33
C ALA A 9 -39.50 19.22 -26.87
N ARG A 10 -40.58 19.95 -26.55
CA ARG A 10 -40.48 21.30 -25.97
C ARG A 10 -39.95 21.33 -24.57
N GLU A 11 -40.37 20.41 -23.70
CA GLU A 11 -39.81 20.27 -22.34
C GLU A 11 -38.30 19.95 -22.37
N ARG A 12 -37.84 19.02 -23.22
CA ARG A 12 -36.40 18.75 -23.41
C ARG A 12 -35.61 19.96 -23.93
N THR A 13 -36.22 20.79 -24.77
CA THR A 13 -35.56 21.99 -25.32
C THR A 13 -35.45 23.10 -24.27
N THR A 14 -36.41 23.16 -23.35
CA THR A 14 -36.39 24.11 -22.21
C THR A 14 -35.36 23.64 -21.17
N GLU A 15 -35.31 22.33 -20.84
CA GLU A 15 -34.30 21.73 -19.95
C GLU A 15 -32.86 21.88 -20.49
N ILE A 16 -32.65 21.75 -21.82
CA ILE A 16 -31.36 21.97 -22.45
C ILE A 16 -30.97 23.46 -22.47
N LYS A 17 -31.93 24.37 -22.52
CA LYS A 17 -31.67 25.82 -22.39
C LYS A 17 -31.29 26.21 -20.96
N ASP A 18 -31.88 25.59 -19.94
CA ASP A 18 -31.52 25.79 -18.55
C ASP A 18 -30.18 25.16 -18.19
N LEU A 19 -29.78 24.04 -18.83
CA LEU A 19 -28.47 23.40 -18.69
C LEU A 19 -27.34 24.13 -19.47
N ARG A 20 -27.67 25.05 -20.40
CA ARG A 20 -26.72 26.07 -20.92
C ARG A 20 -26.56 27.24 -19.96
N GLY A 21 -26.74 26.93 -18.68
CA GLY A 21 -26.67 27.79 -17.55
C GLY A 21 -25.39 28.58 -17.47
N ARG A 22 -25.58 29.86 -17.26
CA ARG A 22 -24.71 30.84 -16.65
C ARG A 22 -23.24 30.55 -16.83
N VAL A 23 -22.66 31.07 -17.89
CA VAL A 23 -21.20 31.29 -17.93
C VAL A 23 -20.88 32.11 -16.68
N PRO A 24 -20.05 31.60 -15.76
CA PRO A 24 -19.71 32.33 -14.53
C PRO A 24 -19.15 33.69 -14.90
N SER A 25 -19.59 34.73 -14.21
CA SER A 25 -19.07 36.07 -14.45
C SER A 25 -17.55 36.10 -14.18
N ALA A 26 -16.84 37.06 -14.77
CA ALA A 26 -15.42 37.23 -14.55
C ALA A 26 -15.09 37.43 -13.03
N GLU A 27 -16.02 38.01 -12.27
CA GLU A 27 -15.91 38.14 -10.81
C GLU A 27 -16.10 36.81 -10.08
N GLU A 28 -17.05 35.99 -10.49
CA GLU A 28 -17.24 34.62 -9.95
C GLU A 28 -16.04 33.71 -10.24
N LEU A 29 -15.43 33.85 -11.42
CA LEU A 29 -14.20 33.11 -11.75
C LEU A 29 -13.01 33.60 -10.92
N LYS A 30 -12.90 34.92 -10.70
CA LYS A 30 -11.86 35.50 -9.83
C LYS A 30 -12.04 35.07 -8.37
N SER A 31 -13.27 35.13 -7.84
CA SER A 31 -13.56 34.71 -6.46
C SER A 31 -13.30 33.21 -6.23
N ARG A 32 -13.75 32.35 -7.16
CA ARG A 32 -13.40 30.90 -7.13
C ARG A 32 -11.91 30.65 -7.25
N GLY A 33 -11.21 31.43 -8.10
CA GLY A 33 -9.76 31.35 -8.22
C GLY A 33 -9.04 31.78 -6.92
N ALA A 34 -9.52 32.80 -6.22
CA ALA A 34 -9.02 33.22 -4.93
C ALA A 34 -9.29 32.17 -3.84
N GLU A 35 -10.51 31.62 -3.80
CA GLU A 35 -10.89 30.57 -2.85
C GLU A 35 -10.04 29.29 -3.06
N LEU A 36 -9.80 28.87 -4.30
CA LEU A 36 -8.93 27.74 -4.62
C LEU A 36 -7.47 28.01 -4.19
N ARG A 37 -6.96 29.24 -4.35
CA ARG A 37 -5.63 29.61 -3.89
C ARG A 37 -5.53 29.57 -2.36
N THR A 38 -6.51 30.13 -1.64
CA THR A 38 -6.56 30.10 -0.18
C THR A 38 -6.64 28.66 0.33
N ARG A 39 -7.52 27.85 -0.25
CA ARG A 39 -7.63 26.42 0.07
C ARG A 39 -6.34 25.66 -0.24
N GLY A 40 -5.65 26.01 -1.33
CA GLY A 40 -4.34 25.46 -1.69
C GLY A 40 -3.25 25.84 -0.68
N THR A 41 -3.23 27.07 -0.18
CA THR A 41 -2.28 27.52 0.87
C THR A 41 -2.57 26.87 2.22
N GLU A 42 -3.82 26.72 2.60
CA GLU A 42 -4.23 26.01 3.82
C GLU A 42 -3.85 24.52 3.76
N LEU A 43 -4.05 23.86 2.62
CA LEU A 43 -3.64 22.46 2.44
C LEU A 43 -2.12 22.31 2.51
N ARG A 44 -1.36 23.26 1.95
CA ARG A 44 0.11 23.27 2.04
C ARG A 44 0.60 23.51 3.46
N SER A 45 0.00 24.42 4.20
CA SER A 45 0.38 24.72 5.59
C SER A 45 0.07 23.54 6.52
N ARG A 46 -1.11 22.92 6.38
CA ARG A 46 -1.47 21.68 7.08
C ARG A 46 -0.53 20.53 6.72
N GLY A 47 -0.18 20.39 5.44
CA GLY A 47 0.80 19.40 4.99
C GLY A 47 2.18 19.58 5.63
N ALA A 48 2.67 20.82 5.69
CA ALA A 48 3.94 21.17 6.32
C ALA A 48 3.92 20.94 7.85
N GLU A 49 2.80 21.20 8.50
CA GLU A 49 2.63 20.94 9.94
C GLU A 49 2.63 19.44 10.24
N LEU A 50 1.89 18.65 9.46
CA LEU A 50 1.89 17.20 9.53
C LEU A 50 3.29 16.62 9.26
N ALA A 51 4.00 17.14 8.26
CA ALA A 51 5.38 16.72 7.96
C ALA A 51 6.33 16.97 9.14
N ARG A 52 6.25 18.14 9.78
CA ARG A 52 7.01 18.45 11.00
C ARG A 52 6.64 17.53 12.16
N GLN A 53 5.36 17.23 12.33
CA GLN A 53 4.88 16.32 13.36
C GLN A 53 5.40 14.90 13.09
N TYR A 54 5.36 14.43 11.86
CA TYR A 54 5.89 13.10 11.48
C TYR A 54 7.41 13.02 11.57
N ALA A 55 8.13 14.09 11.22
CA ALA A 55 9.57 14.16 11.40
C ALA A 55 9.99 14.01 12.88
N LYS A 56 9.20 14.56 13.82
CA LYS A 56 9.41 14.38 15.27
C LYS A 56 9.07 12.96 15.75
N MET A 57 8.32 12.19 14.97
CA MET A 57 7.91 10.82 15.29
C MET A 57 8.82 9.77 14.68
N ASP A 58 9.78 10.16 13.81
CA ASP A 58 10.74 9.22 13.22
C ASP A 58 11.70 8.71 14.29
N VAL A 59 11.62 7.41 14.54
CA VAL A 59 12.46 6.70 15.51
C VAL A 59 13.69 6.12 14.81
N SER A 60 14.60 6.98 14.35
CA SER A 60 15.82 6.61 13.61
C SER A 60 16.72 5.65 14.41
N TRP A 61 16.75 5.74 15.74
CA TRP A 61 17.47 4.83 16.63
C TRP A 61 17.06 3.36 16.42
N ALA A 62 15.80 3.10 16.06
CA ALA A 62 15.31 1.74 15.82
C ALA A 62 15.97 1.05 14.62
N ARG A 63 16.78 1.76 13.85
CA ARG A 63 17.52 1.27 12.68
C ARG A 63 19.00 1.06 12.92
N CYS A 64 19.52 1.40 14.09
CA CYS A 64 20.91 1.12 14.46
C CYS A 64 21.18 -0.39 14.58
N GLY A 65 22.45 -0.79 14.58
CA GLY A 65 22.88 -2.18 14.64
C GLY A 65 22.30 -2.94 15.83
N TYR A 66 22.37 -2.34 17.01
CA TYR A 66 21.85 -2.94 18.25
C TYR A 66 20.34 -3.12 18.24
N ALA A 67 19.59 -2.13 17.76
CA ALA A 67 18.13 -2.24 17.64
C ALA A 67 17.70 -3.32 16.63
N ARG A 68 18.45 -3.48 15.54
CA ARG A 68 18.24 -4.57 14.58
C ARG A 68 18.49 -5.94 15.20
N ALA A 69 19.60 -6.09 15.94
CA ALA A 69 19.92 -7.33 16.63
C ALA A 69 18.88 -7.68 17.70
N ALA A 70 18.47 -6.69 18.52
CA ALA A 70 17.42 -6.85 19.52
C ALA A 70 16.08 -7.24 18.88
N ARG A 71 15.69 -6.58 17.79
CA ARG A 71 14.47 -6.91 17.01
C ARG A 71 14.51 -8.34 16.50
N GLU A 72 15.63 -8.76 15.93
CA GLU A 72 15.79 -10.12 15.43
C GLU A 72 15.67 -11.14 16.55
N GLY A 73 16.27 -10.87 17.71
CA GLY A 73 16.08 -11.69 18.92
C GLY A 73 14.61 -11.74 19.36
N LEU A 74 13.94 -10.59 19.46
CA LEU A 74 12.53 -10.53 19.84
C LEU A 74 11.62 -11.26 18.84
N LEU A 75 11.85 -11.08 17.54
CA LEU A 75 11.10 -11.78 16.50
C LEU A 75 11.33 -13.29 16.53
N SER A 76 12.55 -13.75 16.82
CA SER A 76 12.90 -15.17 16.77
C SER A 76 12.55 -15.90 18.06
N PHE A 77 12.83 -15.30 19.21
CA PHE A 77 12.74 -15.99 20.51
C PHE A 77 11.52 -15.62 21.35
N VAL A 78 10.83 -14.50 21.04
CA VAL A 78 9.63 -14.08 21.76
C VAL A 78 8.39 -14.16 20.86
N LEU A 79 8.31 -13.33 19.82
CA LEU A 79 7.14 -13.29 18.94
C LEU A 79 7.03 -14.56 18.09
N GLY A 80 8.15 -15.18 17.77
CA GLY A 80 8.18 -16.44 17.04
C GLY A 80 7.44 -17.56 17.76
N PRO A 81 7.91 -18.02 18.90
CA PRO A 81 7.24 -19.04 19.69
C PRO A 81 5.81 -18.66 20.06
N MET A 82 5.56 -17.37 20.42
CA MET A 82 4.23 -16.89 20.70
C MET A 82 3.29 -17.05 19.50
N THR A 83 3.69 -16.60 18.33
CA THR A 83 2.85 -16.75 17.12
C THR A 83 2.70 -18.22 16.73
N ASP A 84 3.75 -19.05 16.84
CA ASP A 84 3.70 -20.48 16.49
C ASP A 84 2.84 -21.29 17.47
N PHE A 85 2.61 -20.79 18.68
CA PHE A 85 1.65 -21.39 19.60
C PHE A 85 0.21 -21.27 19.09
N TYR A 86 -0.15 -20.13 18.47
CA TYR A 86 -1.50 -19.88 17.96
C TYR A 86 -1.67 -20.26 16.48
N LEU A 87 -0.60 -20.15 15.69
CA LEU A 87 -0.62 -20.22 14.23
C LEU A 87 0.22 -21.39 13.70
N LYS A 88 -0.30 -22.08 12.71
CA LYS A 88 0.46 -23.00 11.84
C LYS A 88 0.70 -22.30 10.51
N ARG A 89 1.86 -21.64 10.39
CA ARG A 89 2.21 -20.87 9.22
C ARG A 89 2.72 -21.74 8.08
N ARG A 90 2.28 -21.43 6.84
CA ARG A 90 2.85 -21.88 5.57
C ARG A 90 3.36 -20.67 4.81
N THR A 91 4.42 -20.83 4.05
CA THR A 91 4.99 -19.76 3.22
C THR A 91 5.25 -20.33 1.84
N ALA A 92 4.84 -19.58 0.79
CA ALA A 92 5.05 -19.91 -0.61
C ALA A 92 5.58 -18.70 -1.38
N GLY A 93 6.20 -18.91 -2.54
CA GLY A 93 6.72 -17.85 -3.39
C GLY A 93 8.03 -17.23 -2.89
N ARG A 94 8.80 -17.92 -2.02
CA ARG A 94 10.06 -17.34 -1.48
C ARG A 94 11.19 -17.29 -2.50
N GLU A 95 11.08 -18.02 -3.58
CA GLU A 95 12.01 -18.01 -4.73
C GLU A 95 12.14 -16.62 -5.36
N VAL A 96 11.14 -15.77 -5.23
CA VAL A 96 11.20 -14.37 -5.73
C VAL A 96 12.37 -13.57 -5.13
N PHE A 97 12.83 -13.94 -3.92
CA PHE A 97 13.93 -13.24 -3.26
C PHE A 97 15.30 -13.49 -3.89
N ASP A 98 15.44 -14.50 -4.74
CA ASP A 98 16.69 -14.85 -5.39
C ASP A 98 17.01 -13.86 -6.53
N ASP A 99 15.96 -13.35 -7.20
CA ASP A 99 16.06 -12.42 -8.34
C ASP A 99 15.80 -10.94 -7.97
N LEU A 100 15.55 -10.66 -6.69
CA LEU A 100 15.26 -9.31 -6.23
C LEU A 100 16.52 -8.53 -5.87
N THR A 101 16.50 -7.23 -6.20
CA THR A 101 17.52 -6.27 -5.75
C THR A 101 16.89 -5.28 -4.75
N PRO A 102 17.38 -5.21 -3.49
CA PRO A 102 16.86 -4.23 -2.54
C PRO A 102 17.31 -2.80 -2.93
N PRO A 103 16.51 -1.77 -2.61
CA PRO A 103 15.27 -1.83 -1.85
C PRO A 103 14.05 -2.17 -2.71
N VAL A 104 13.02 -2.74 -2.09
CA VAL A 104 11.72 -3.03 -2.70
C VAL A 104 10.58 -2.55 -1.81
N VAL A 105 9.40 -2.37 -2.38
CA VAL A 105 8.16 -2.11 -1.65
C VAL A 105 7.34 -3.41 -1.57
N PHE A 106 7.25 -3.98 -0.39
CA PHE A 106 6.35 -5.09 -0.09
C PHE A 106 4.94 -4.53 0.11
N VAL A 107 3.95 -5.08 -0.57
CA VAL A 107 2.56 -4.63 -0.50
C VAL A 107 1.67 -5.79 -0.08
N ALA A 108 1.06 -5.70 1.10
CA ALA A 108 0.28 -6.78 1.69
C ALA A 108 -1.16 -6.36 2.00
N ASN A 109 -2.11 -7.30 1.94
CA ASN A 109 -3.45 -7.12 2.50
C ASN A 109 -3.40 -7.10 4.05
N HIS A 110 -4.40 -6.49 4.69
CA HIS A 110 -4.39 -6.25 6.13
C HIS A 110 -5.72 -6.59 6.81
N SER A 111 -5.73 -7.64 7.60
CA SER A 111 -6.92 -8.11 8.31
C SER A 111 -6.72 -8.28 9.82
N SER A 112 -5.46 -8.31 10.29
CA SER A 112 -5.13 -8.59 11.69
C SER A 112 -3.84 -7.90 12.14
N HIS A 113 -3.71 -7.63 13.43
CA HIS A 113 -2.42 -7.25 14.03
C HIS A 113 -1.34 -8.35 13.88
N LEU A 114 -1.75 -9.59 13.66
CA LEU A 114 -0.85 -10.72 13.44
C LEU A 114 -0.22 -10.74 12.03
N ASP A 115 -0.73 -9.94 11.08
CA ASP A 115 -0.19 -9.90 9.71
C ASP A 115 1.27 -9.47 9.72
N THR A 116 1.57 -8.35 10.38
CA THR A 116 2.94 -7.80 10.43
C THR A 116 3.98 -8.80 10.95
N PRO A 117 3.86 -9.38 12.16
CA PRO A 117 4.82 -10.36 12.64
C PRO A 117 4.86 -11.62 11.78
N THR A 118 3.73 -12.04 11.22
CA THR A 118 3.65 -13.23 10.37
C THR A 118 4.37 -13.03 9.04
N ILE A 119 4.18 -11.87 8.39
CA ILE A 119 4.87 -11.51 7.15
C ILE A 119 6.36 -11.33 7.41
N LEU A 120 6.76 -10.56 8.43
CA LEU A 120 8.17 -10.36 8.75
C LEU A 120 8.90 -11.68 9.00
N ARG A 121 8.26 -12.65 9.65
CA ARG A 121 8.82 -13.99 9.85
C ARG A 121 8.81 -14.85 8.58
N ALA A 122 7.97 -14.56 7.60
CA ALA A 122 7.99 -15.23 6.29
C ALA A 122 9.09 -14.68 5.38
N ILE A 123 9.40 -13.38 5.45
CA ILE A 123 10.50 -12.74 4.73
C ILE A 123 11.84 -13.34 5.20
N PRO A 124 12.76 -13.69 4.27
CA PRO A 124 14.10 -14.17 4.64
C PRO A 124 14.84 -13.18 5.54
N ARG A 125 15.64 -13.69 6.49
CA ARG A 125 16.33 -12.87 7.50
C ARG A 125 17.14 -11.72 6.90
N LYS A 126 17.86 -11.98 5.80
CA LYS A 126 18.65 -10.97 5.07
C LYS A 126 17.81 -9.75 4.67
N TRP A 127 16.60 -9.99 4.19
CA TRP A 127 15.63 -8.97 3.74
C TRP A 127 14.89 -8.33 4.93
N ARG A 128 14.40 -9.15 5.87
CA ARG A 128 13.67 -8.73 7.06
C ARG A 128 14.45 -7.73 7.91
N ASN A 129 15.76 -7.94 8.07
CA ASN A 129 16.63 -7.07 8.87
C ASN A 129 16.79 -5.66 8.28
N ARG A 130 16.39 -5.47 7.03
CA ARG A 130 16.35 -4.17 6.34
C ARG A 130 14.96 -3.84 5.82
N THR A 131 13.91 -4.27 6.51
CA THR A 131 12.52 -3.92 6.19
C THR A 131 11.98 -2.98 7.28
N ALA A 132 11.42 -1.86 6.83
CA ALA A 132 10.65 -0.94 7.66
C ALA A 132 9.16 -1.14 7.36
N VAL A 133 8.31 -0.98 8.36
CA VAL A 133 6.86 -1.16 8.23
C VAL A 133 6.18 0.21 8.24
N ALA A 134 5.49 0.55 7.16
CA ALA A 134 4.67 1.74 7.11
C ALA A 134 3.50 1.63 8.09
N ALA A 135 3.42 2.52 9.04
CA ALA A 135 2.39 2.53 10.05
C ALA A 135 1.64 3.86 10.05
N ALA A 136 0.33 3.79 10.27
CA ALA A 136 -0.49 4.99 10.38
C ALA A 136 -0.08 5.79 11.62
N ALA A 137 0.37 7.02 11.39
CA ALA A 137 0.92 7.89 12.44
C ALA A 137 -0.10 8.18 13.55
N ASP A 138 -1.37 8.35 13.20
CA ASP A 138 -2.47 8.64 14.10
C ASP A 138 -2.83 7.50 15.06
N TYR A 139 -2.43 6.28 14.74
CA TYR A 139 -2.76 5.11 15.55
C TYR A 139 -1.66 4.73 16.56
N PHE A 140 -0.40 4.63 16.10
CA PHE A 140 0.69 4.10 16.94
C PHE A 140 1.42 5.17 17.74
N TYR A 141 1.34 6.44 17.33
CA TYR A 141 2.16 7.49 17.91
C TYR A 141 1.45 8.37 18.97
N LYS A 142 0.28 7.94 19.45
CA LYS A 142 -0.45 8.64 20.53
C LYS A 142 0.32 8.68 21.85
N LYS A 143 1.08 7.63 22.17
CA LYS A 143 1.92 7.56 23.37
C LYS A 143 3.36 7.19 22.97
N ARG A 144 4.34 7.97 23.41
CA ARG A 144 5.77 7.79 23.04
C ARG A 144 6.32 6.40 23.36
N TRP A 145 5.97 5.82 24.50
CA TRP A 145 6.49 4.51 24.89
C TRP A 145 5.89 3.37 24.04
N THR A 146 4.62 3.44 23.65
CA THR A 146 4.03 2.46 22.70
C THR A 146 4.64 2.61 21.32
N ALA A 147 4.86 3.85 20.86
CA ALA A 147 5.55 4.12 19.60
C ALA A 147 6.96 3.51 19.57
N ASN A 148 7.73 3.69 20.65
CA ASN A 148 9.08 3.12 20.78
C ASN A 148 9.06 1.58 20.80
N GLY A 149 8.14 0.97 21.52
CA GLY A 149 7.98 -0.48 21.56
C GLY A 149 7.65 -1.07 20.20
N VAL A 150 6.70 -0.48 19.47
CA VAL A 150 6.30 -0.90 18.12
C VAL A 150 7.43 -0.63 17.11
N ALA A 151 8.15 0.49 17.24
CA ALA A 151 9.31 0.79 16.42
C ALA A 151 10.47 -0.21 16.66
N LEU A 152 10.72 -0.61 17.90
CA LEU A 152 11.68 -1.65 18.19
C LEU A 152 11.29 -2.98 17.56
N LEU A 153 10.02 -3.40 17.71
CA LEU A 153 9.54 -4.69 17.23
C LEU A 153 9.44 -4.78 15.71
N PHE A 154 8.97 -3.72 15.04
CA PHE A 154 8.60 -3.77 13.63
C PHE A 154 9.33 -2.76 12.76
N ASN A 155 10.22 -1.91 13.34
CA ASN A 155 10.87 -0.81 12.62
C ASN A 155 9.84 0.07 11.91
N THR A 156 8.83 0.54 12.64
CA THR A 156 7.74 1.31 12.05
C THR A 156 8.17 2.70 11.60
N VAL A 157 7.57 3.15 10.50
CA VAL A 157 7.75 4.47 9.91
C VAL A 157 6.39 5.12 9.80
N PRO A 158 6.20 6.33 10.33
CA PRO A 158 4.93 7.02 10.25
C PRO A 158 4.60 7.41 8.80
N LEU A 159 3.42 7.01 8.32
CA LEU A 159 2.85 7.48 7.07
C LEU A 159 1.51 8.18 7.33
N GLY A 160 1.32 9.33 6.67
CA GLY A 160 0.04 10.04 6.69
C GLY A 160 -0.99 9.32 5.81
N ARG A 161 -2.21 9.18 6.32
CA ARG A 161 -3.35 8.62 5.54
C ARG A 161 -3.97 9.64 4.59
N SER A 162 -3.70 10.92 4.80
CA SER A 162 -4.27 11.99 3.98
C SER A 162 -3.52 12.05 2.65
N GLY A 163 -4.25 11.88 1.53
CA GLY A 163 -3.76 11.80 0.16
C GLY A 163 -3.09 13.06 -0.40
N GLY A 164 -2.24 13.72 0.38
CA GLY A 164 -1.52 14.93 0.00
C GLY A 164 -0.32 14.72 -0.93
N GLY A 165 -0.17 13.53 -1.53
CA GLY A 165 0.93 13.27 -2.47
C GLY A 165 2.33 13.36 -1.84
N LEU A 166 3.35 13.02 -2.61
CA LEU A 166 4.78 13.16 -2.25
C LEU A 166 5.20 14.64 -2.05
N ALA A 167 4.38 15.61 -2.48
CA ALA A 167 4.75 17.00 -2.65
C ALA A 167 4.98 17.81 -1.34
N ASN A 168 4.67 17.29 -0.17
CA ASN A 168 4.62 18.11 1.06
C ASN A 168 5.58 17.66 2.18
N GLY A 169 6.69 16.99 1.87
CA GLY A 169 7.67 16.56 2.88
C GLY A 169 7.15 15.47 3.84
N ALA A 170 5.92 15.00 3.67
CA ALA A 170 5.33 13.93 4.49
C ALA A 170 6.00 12.56 4.22
N THR A 171 6.79 12.46 3.18
CA THR A 171 7.50 11.25 2.74
C THR A 171 9.02 11.35 2.88
N ASP A 172 9.58 12.49 3.32
CA ASP A 172 11.04 12.69 3.41
C ASP A 172 11.77 11.57 4.17
N HIS A 173 11.12 11.02 5.20
CA HIS A 173 11.66 9.88 5.94
C HIS A 173 11.58 8.56 5.17
N VAL A 174 10.57 8.36 4.31
CA VAL A 174 10.46 7.20 3.40
C VAL A 174 11.52 7.31 2.31
N ASP A 175 11.69 8.50 1.71
CA ASP A 175 12.72 8.78 0.72
C ASP A 175 14.12 8.48 1.28
N ARG A 176 14.39 8.94 2.50
CA ARG A 176 15.64 8.66 3.21
C ARG A 176 15.86 7.17 3.42
N LEU A 177 14.81 6.42 3.80
CA LEU A 177 14.89 4.98 4.01
C LEU A 177 15.22 4.23 2.72
N ILE A 178 14.51 4.53 1.64
CA ILE A 178 14.73 3.87 0.34
C ILE A 178 16.14 4.19 -0.19
N ARG A 179 16.60 5.45 -0.09
CA ARG A 179 18.00 5.82 -0.44
C ARG A 179 19.03 5.08 0.42
N GLN A 180 18.72 4.78 1.68
CA GLN A 180 19.55 3.97 2.56
C GLN A 180 19.38 2.45 2.34
N ARG A 181 18.70 2.06 1.25
CA ARG A 181 18.45 0.66 0.84
C ARG A 181 17.63 -0.14 1.87
N TRP A 182 16.65 0.51 2.50
CA TRP A 182 15.65 -0.15 3.31
C TRP A 182 14.45 -0.54 2.46
N ASN A 183 13.99 -1.79 2.59
CA ASN A 183 12.71 -2.21 2.05
C ASN A 183 11.56 -1.59 2.87
N LEU A 184 10.43 -1.40 2.24
CA LEU A 184 9.24 -0.87 2.88
C LEU A 184 8.11 -1.89 2.80
N LEU A 185 7.50 -2.25 3.94
CA LEU A 185 6.27 -3.05 3.98
C LEU A 185 5.09 -2.11 4.18
N MET A 186 4.14 -2.16 3.26
CA MET A 186 2.96 -1.31 3.26
C MET A 186 1.67 -2.13 3.20
N PHE A 187 0.64 -1.59 3.86
CA PHE A 187 -0.73 -2.07 3.80
C PHE A 187 -1.59 -1.00 3.13
N PRO A 188 -1.82 -1.07 1.80
CA PRO A 188 -2.43 0.02 1.05
C PRO A 188 -3.92 0.20 1.32
N GLU A 189 -4.55 -0.68 2.10
CA GLU A 189 -5.90 -0.51 2.61
C GLU A 189 -5.99 0.61 3.68
N GLY A 190 -4.85 0.99 4.28
CA GLY A 190 -4.76 2.05 5.29
C GLY A 190 -5.41 1.72 6.64
N THR A 191 -6.19 0.65 6.70
CA THR A 191 -6.83 0.14 7.92
C THR A 191 -6.97 -1.37 7.82
N ARG A 192 -7.19 -2.05 8.95
CA ARG A 192 -7.49 -3.48 8.96
C ARG A 192 -8.93 -3.72 8.51
N SER A 193 -9.12 -4.75 7.69
CA SER A 193 -10.45 -5.25 7.34
C SER A 193 -11.20 -5.72 8.59
N ARG A 194 -12.48 -5.38 8.70
CA ARG A 194 -13.32 -5.78 9.84
C ARG A 194 -13.95 -7.15 9.65
N ASP A 195 -14.22 -7.51 8.43
CA ASP A 195 -14.88 -8.77 7.99
C ASP A 195 -13.90 -9.80 7.45
N GLY A 196 -12.61 -9.43 7.31
CA GLY A 196 -11.58 -10.28 6.74
C GLY A 196 -11.45 -10.17 5.22
N GLU A 197 -12.37 -9.45 4.57
CA GLU A 197 -12.35 -9.23 3.13
C GLU A 197 -11.35 -8.11 2.75
N ILE A 198 -10.89 -8.12 1.52
CA ILE A 198 -9.95 -7.12 1.01
C ILE A 198 -10.68 -5.80 0.76
N GLY A 199 -10.30 -4.76 1.46
CA GLY A 199 -10.87 -3.43 1.37
C GLY A 199 -10.44 -2.65 0.11
N LYS A 200 -10.65 -1.34 0.14
CA LYS A 200 -10.20 -0.42 -0.91
C LYS A 200 -8.68 -0.32 -0.90
N VAL A 201 -8.07 -0.52 -2.05
CA VAL A 201 -6.62 -0.42 -2.24
C VAL A 201 -6.26 0.99 -2.72
N HIS A 202 -5.34 1.64 -2.02
CA HIS A 202 -4.84 2.97 -2.36
C HIS A 202 -3.52 2.89 -3.13
N SER A 203 -3.28 3.84 -4.04
CA SER A 203 -2.12 3.83 -4.93
C SER A 203 -0.81 4.35 -4.31
N GLY A 204 -0.78 4.68 -3.02
CA GLY A 204 0.40 5.26 -2.38
C GLY A 204 1.66 4.41 -2.48
N ALA A 205 1.54 3.09 -2.46
CA ALA A 205 2.68 2.18 -2.63
C ALA A 205 3.28 2.25 -4.04
N ALA A 206 2.42 2.31 -5.07
CA ALA A 206 2.86 2.45 -6.46
C ALA A 206 3.50 3.81 -6.72
N VAL A 207 2.97 4.89 -6.14
CA VAL A 207 3.57 6.24 -6.23
C VAL A 207 4.98 6.26 -5.63
N ILE A 208 5.18 5.66 -4.43
CA ILE A 208 6.49 5.57 -3.80
C ILE A 208 7.43 4.71 -4.64
N ALA A 209 6.97 3.58 -5.15
CA ALA A 209 7.78 2.68 -5.96
C ALA A 209 8.23 3.36 -7.27
N ALA A 210 7.31 4.03 -7.97
CA ALA A 210 7.59 4.78 -9.20
C ALA A 210 8.59 5.91 -8.97
N HIS A 211 8.38 6.72 -7.92
CA HIS A 211 9.26 7.85 -7.60
C HIS A 211 10.71 7.42 -7.36
N HIS A 212 10.90 6.25 -6.77
CA HIS A 212 12.23 5.72 -6.44
C HIS A 212 12.78 4.69 -7.44
N GLY A 213 12.01 4.31 -8.45
CA GLY A 213 12.40 3.28 -9.42
C GLY A 213 12.63 1.91 -8.78
N VAL A 214 11.83 1.55 -7.77
CA VAL A 214 11.96 0.28 -7.04
C VAL A 214 10.78 -0.66 -7.33
N ASP A 215 11.04 -1.96 -7.23
CA ASP A 215 10.05 -2.99 -7.51
C ASP A 215 8.98 -3.07 -6.40
N ILE A 216 7.76 -3.48 -6.77
CA ILE A 216 6.70 -3.87 -5.86
C ILE A 216 6.65 -5.38 -5.78
N VAL A 217 6.63 -5.92 -4.56
CA VAL A 217 6.41 -7.35 -4.31
C VAL A 217 5.08 -7.54 -3.60
N PRO A 218 4.05 -8.06 -4.27
CA PRO A 218 2.77 -8.31 -3.64
C PRO A 218 2.87 -9.48 -2.68
N ILE A 219 2.23 -9.34 -1.52
CA ILE A 219 2.16 -10.38 -0.48
C ILE A 219 0.68 -10.61 -0.16
N TYR A 220 0.27 -11.86 -0.19
CA TYR A 220 -1.04 -12.27 0.30
C TYR A 220 -0.90 -12.98 1.65
N VAL A 221 -1.66 -12.52 2.65
CA VAL A 221 -1.73 -13.16 3.97
C VAL A 221 -3.17 -13.55 4.30
N SER A 222 -3.35 -14.78 4.78
CA SER A 222 -4.68 -15.30 5.16
C SER A 222 -4.64 -16.06 6.48
N GLY A 223 -5.81 -16.19 7.12
CA GLY A 223 -6.03 -16.95 8.35
C GLY A 223 -5.62 -16.24 9.65
N THR A 224 -5.02 -15.07 9.57
CA THR A 224 -4.68 -14.23 10.73
C THR A 224 -5.89 -13.57 11.36
N HIS A 225 -6.86 -13.19 10.53
CA HIS A 225 -8.14 -12.63 10.97
C HIS A 225 -8.89 -13.59 11.90
N ASP A 226 -8.97 -14.88 11.55
CA ASP A 226 -9.61 -15.90 12.39
C ASP A 226 -8.95 -16.04 13.76
N ALA A 227 -7.63 -15.84 13.85
CA ALA A 227 -6.89 -15.97 15.08
C ALA A 227 -7.01 -14.72 15.97
N MET A 228 -7.10 -13.54 15.37
CA MET A 228 -7.14 -12.24 16.06
C MET A 228 -7.82 -11.20 15.17
N PRO A 229 -9.17 -11.20 15.08
CA PRO A 229 -9.91 -10.17 14.36
C PRO A 229 -9.73 -8.78 15.00
N PRO A 230 -10.02 -7.68 14.27
CA PRO A 230 -10.01 -6.34 14.81
C PRO A 230 -10.90 -6.22 16.05
N GLY A 231 -10.39 -5.53 17.09
CA GLY A 231 -11.08 -5.41 18.39
C GLY A 231 -10.66 -6.43 19.44
N GLN A 232 -9.95 -7.51 19.05
CA GLN A 232 -9.29 -8.37 20.01
C GLN A 232 -7.87 -7.90 20.31
N ASN A 233 -7.48 -8.00 21.58
CA ASN A 233 -6.13 -7.60 22.04
C ASN A 233 -5.15 -8.79 22.08
N TRP A 234 -5.66 -10.02 21.98
CA TRP A 234 -4.86 -11.24 22.07
C TRP A 234 -5.37 -12.33 21.13
N PRO A 235 -4.49 -13.11 20.48
CA PRO A 235 -4.91 -14.20 19.61
C PRO A 235 -5.58 -15.33 20.41
N LYS A 236 -6.51 -16.02 19.76
CA LYS A 236 -7.17 -17.22 20.30
C LYS A 236 -6.82 -18.44 19.46
N ARG A 237 -6.83 -19.62 20.06
CA ARG A 237 -6.72 -20.88 19.34
C ARG A 237 -8.10 -21.36 18.91
N LYS A 238 -8.18 -22.11 17.81
CA LYS A 238 -9.43 -22.75 17.39
C LYS A 238 -9.90 -23.75 18.44
N PRO A 239 -11.20 -23.78 18.78
CA PRO A 239 -11.74 -24.85 19.61
C PRO A 239 -11.54 -26.21 18.90
N GLY A 240 -11.21 -27.22 19.66
CA GLY A 240 -11.05 -28.59 19.18
C GLY A 240 -11.79 -29.56 20.12
N ARG A 241 -12.11 -30.77 19.62
CA ARG A 241 -12.89 -31.75 20.38
C ARG A 241 -12.21 -32.19 21.69
N LEU A 242 -10.89 -32.34 21.69
CA LEU A 242 -10.09 -32.73 22.85
C LEU A 242 -9.04 -31.70 23.21
N LEU A 243 -8.43 -31.05 22.20
CA LEU A 243 -7.39 -30.04 22.37
C LEU A 243 -7.63 -28.89 21.38
N SER A 244 -7.36 -27.67 21.82
CA SER A 244 -7.43 -26.49 20.94
C SER A 244 -6.42 -26.60 19.82
N ARG A 245 -6.80 -26.18 18.60
CA ARG A 245 -5.96 -26.26 17.37
C ARG A 245 -5.39 -24.90 17.02
N ARG A 246 -4.23 -24.90 16.35
CA ARG A 246 -3.63 -23.72 15.76
C ARG A 246 -4.41 -23.30 14.52
N HIS A 247 -4.51 -21.98 14.25
CA HIS A 247 -5.05 -21.47 13.00
C HIS A 247 -4.04 -21.73 11.88
N LYS A 248 -4.53 -22.18 10.72
CA LYS A 248 -3.72 -22.25 9.52
C LYS A 248 -3.56 -20.84 8.97
N VAL A 249 -2.34 -20.39 8.79
CA VAL A 249 -2.01 -19.09 8.23
C VAL A 249 -1.09 -19.28 7.05
N GLU A 250 -1.36 -18.60 5.97
CA GLU A 250 -0.57 -18.66 4.77
C GLU A 250 -0.04 -17.29 4.39
N VAL A 251 1.24 -17.23 4.01
CA VAL A 251 1.88 -16.05 3.43
C VAL A 251 2.42 -16.45 2.07
N ARG A 252 1.95 -15.76 1.03
CA ARG A 252 2.38 -15.99 -0.35
C ARG A 252 3.00 -14.73 -0.92
N PHE A 253 4.18 -14.86 -1.52
CA PHE A 253 4.86 -13.80 -2.25
C PHE A 253 4.53 -13.95 -3.73
N GLY A 254 4.10 -12.86 -4.36
CA GLY A 254 3.84 -12.81 -5.79
C GLY A 254 5.07 -12.39 -6.58
N ARG A 255 4.98 -12.49 -7.90
CA ARG A 255 6.03 -12.01 -8.81
C ARG A 255 6.25 -10.50 -8.62
N PRO A 256 7.51 -10.03 -8.67
CA PRO A 256 7.80 -8.60 -8.56
C PRO A 256 7.22 -7.83 -9.74
N LEU A 257 6.51 -6.74 -9.44
CA LEU A 257 6.09 -5.77 -10.44
C LEU A 257 7.23 -4.78 -10.63
N ARG A 258 7.89 -4.90 -11.77
CA ARG A 258 9.09 -4.12 -12.12
C ARG A 258 8.74 -2.88 -12.92
N SER A 259 9.64 -1.90 -12.94
CA SER A 259 9.49 -0.69 -13.76
C SER A 259 8.17 0.04 -13.54
N VAL A 260 7.77 0.18 -12.27
CA VAL A 260 6.55 0.88 -11.88
C VAL A 260 6.61 2.33 -12.34
N ASP A 261 5.57 2.77 -13.07
CA ASP A 261 5.40 4.15 -13.53
C ASP A 261 4.23 4.82 -12.77
N GLU A 262 4.40 6.08 -12.43
CA GLU A 262 3.37 6.84 -11.70
C GLU A 262 2.09 7.02 -12.54
N ALA A 263 2.20 7.14 -13.86
CA ALA A 263 1.04 7.25 -14.75
C ALA A 263 0.12 6.02 -14.65
N HIS A 264 0.71 4.83 -14.48
CA HIS A 264 0.01 3.54 -14.40
C HIS A 264 -0.19 3.03 -12.96
N ARG A 265 -0.03 3.91 -11.96
CA ARG A 265 -0.12 3.54 -10.52
C ARG A 265 -1.40 2.81 -10.11
N ARG A 266 -2.52 3.05 -10.81
CA ARG A 266 -3.79 2.35 -10.54
C ARG A 266 -3.74 0.92 -11.05
N GLU A 267 -3.32 0.73 -12.28
CA GLU A 267 -3.18 -0.57 -12.93
C GLU A 267 -2.23 -1.49 -12.15
N VAL A 268 -1.10 -0.93 -11.68
CA VAL A 268 -0.17 -1.66 -10.81
C VAL A 268 -0.85 -2.13 -9.51
N MET A 269 -1.67 -1.28 -8.90
CA MET A 269 -2.37 -1.67 -7.68
C MET A 269 -3.57 -2.59 -7.95
N ASP A 270 -4.17 -2.51 -9.12
CA ASP A 270 -5.21 -3.45 -9.57
C ASP A 270 -4.61 -4.85 -9.79
N GLU A 271 -3.36 -4.93 -10.29
CA GLU A 271 -2.63 -6.20 -10.41
C GLU A 271 -2.31 -6.80 -9.02
N VAL A 272 -1.85 -5.98 -8.08
CA VAL A 272 -1.68 -6.39 -6.67
C VAL A 272 -2.99 -6.91 -6.11
N ARG A 273 -4.10 -6.22 -6.37
CA ARG A 273 -5.43 -6.63 -5.93
C ARG A 273 -5.85 -7.95 -6.57
N ALA A 274 -5.66 -8.11 -7.88
CA ALA A 274 -5.95 -9.34 -8.60
C ALA A 274 -5.14 -10.55 -8.05
N PHE A 275 -3.87 -10.34 -7.66
CA PHE A 275 -3.09 -11.37 -6.97
C PHE A 275 -3.72 -11.77 -5.63
N TRP A 276 -4.23 -10.82 -4.85
CA TRP A 276 -4.91 -11.12 -3.60
C TRP A 276 -6.26 -11.83 -3.81
N ASP A 277 -7.03 -11.40 -4.81
CA ASP A 277 -8.33 -12.01 -5.14
C ASP A 277 -8.16 -13.48 -5.57
N ARG A 278 -7.04 -13.81 -6.23
CA ARG A 278 -6.62 -15.19 -6.51
C ARG A 278 -5.97 -15.89 -5.29
N LYS A 279 -6.10 -15.32 -4.10
CA LYS A 279 -5.52 -15.88 -2.85
C LYS A 279 -4.01 -16.09 -2.94
N GLY A 280 -3.33 -15.24 -3.69
CA GLY A 280 -1.87 -15.32 -3.88
C GLY A 280 -1.42 -16.46 -4.81
N LEU A 281 -2.30 -16.99 -5.63
CA LEU A 281 -1.93 -17.93 -6.69
C LEU A 281 -1.38 -17.16 -7.90
N PRO A 282 -0.42 -17.75 -8.65
CA PRO A 282 0.06 -17.15 -9.88
C PRO A 282 -1.06 -17.12 -10.95
N ALA A 283 -0.97 -16.19 -11.90
CA ALA A 283 -1.98 -16.00 -12.94
C ALA A 283 -2.14 -17.22 -13.87
N ASP A 284 -1.04 -17.90 -14.09
CA ASP A 284 -0.94 -19.14 -14.92
C ASP A 284 -1.48 -20.38 -14.23
N ALA A 285 -1.80 -20.33 -12.94
CA ALA A 285 -2.42 -21.46 -12.23
C ALA A 285 -3.83 -21.81 -12.75
N ASP A 286 -4.50 -20.86 -13.41
CA ASP A 286 -5.84 -21.03 -13.99
C ASP A 286 -5.83 -21.13 -15.53
N GLY A 287 -4.66 -21.23 -16.16
CA GLY A 287 -4.54 -21.27 -17.64
C GLY A 287 -4.91 -19.93 -18.30
N ALA A 288 -4.92 -18.83 -17.59
CA ALA A 288 -5.38 -17.55 -18.09
C ALA A 288 -4.23 -16.62 -18.50
N ALA A 289 -4.49 -15.94 -19.58
CA ALA A 289 -3.76 -14.91 -20.33
C ALA A 289 -2.72 -14.08 -19.59
N ALA A 290 -1.77 -13.52 -20.38
CA ALA A 290 -0.81 -12.50 -20.01
C ALA A 290 -1.35 -11.53 -18.97
N THR A 291 -0.63 -11.31 -17.88
CA THR A 291 -1.01 -10.39 -16.81
C THR A 291 -1.05 -8.94 -17.35
N ALA A 292 -1.82 -8.08 -16.72
CA ALA A 292 -1.81 -6.64 -17.03
C ALA A 292 -0.38 -6.08 -17.03
N HIS A 293 0.52 -6.65 -16.22
CA HIS A 293 1.95 -6.34 -16.21
C HIS A 293 2.67 -6.75 -17.50
N ASP A 294 2.41 -7.94 -18.03
CA ASP A 294 3.02 -8.39 -19.30
C ASP A 294 2.54 -7.50 -20.45
N VAL A 295 1.27 -7.07 -20.41
CA VAL A 295 0.70 -6.10 -21.35
C VAL A 295 1.37 -4.73 -21.18
N LEU A 296 1.59 -4.27 -19.95
CA LEU A 296 2.27 -3.00 -19.65
C LEU A 296 3.73 -2.99 -20.10
N VAL A 297 4.46 -4.07 -19.84
CA VAL A 297 5.85 -4.26 -20.31
C VAL A 297 5.90 -4.27 -21.83
N MET A 298 4.97 -4.96 -22.49
CA MET A 298 4.86 -5.01 -23.94
C MET A 298 4.53 -3.62 -24.53
N HIS A 299 3.59 -2.87 -23.94
CA HIS A 299 3.25 -1.51 -24.35
C HIS A 299 4.40 -0.52 -24.14
N ARG A 300 5.23 -0.73 -23.11
CA ARG A 300 6.43 0.08 -22.89
C ARG A 300 7.51 -0.24 -23.93
N ALA A 301 7.77 -1.51 -24.18
CA ALA A 301 8.73 -1.95 -25.19
C ALA A 301 8.34 -1.44 -26.60
N LEU A 302 7.04 -1.46 -26.92
CA LEU A 302 6.50 -0.88 -28.15
C LEU A 302 6.76 0.62 -28.25
N ARG A 303 6.48 1.39 -27.22
CA ARG A 303 6.73 2.84 -27.21
C ARG A 303 8.21 3.20 -27.27
N GLU A 304 9.07 2.42 -26.59
CA GLU A 304 10.53 2.60 -26.69
C GLU A 304 11.05 2.26 -28.09
N PHE A 305 10.44 1.28 -28.74
CA PHE A 305 10.73 0.93 -30.14
C PHE A 305 10.29 2.04 -31.10
N GLU A 306 9.05 2.53 -30.99
CA GLU A 306 8.52 3.65 -31.79
C GLU A 306 9.33 4.94 -31.60
N ALA A 307 9.76 5.25 -30.39
CA ALA A 307 10.61 6.40 -30.11
C ALA A 307 12.00 6.29 -30.75
N ARG A 308 12.56 5.08 -30.85
CA ARG A 308 13.84 4.84 -31.57
C ARG A 308 13.69 4.96 -33.09
N GLU A 309 12.61 4.44 -33.67
CA GLU A 309 12.34 4.59 -35.10
C GLU A 309 12.17 6.06 -35.48
N HIS A 310 11.45 6.86 -34.69
CA HIS A 310 11.32 8.30 -34.98
C HIS A 310 12.62 9.09 -34.80
N SER A 311 13.54 8.68 -33.95
CA SER A 311 14.85 9.32 -33.80
C SER A 311 15.81 8.95 -34.92
N THR A 312 15.63 7.79 -35.55
CA THR A 312 16.48 7.33 -36.68
C THR A 312 16.04 7.91 -38.03
N THR A 313 14.76 8.34 -38.13
CA THR A 313 14.21 8.96 -39.35
C THR A 313 14.43 10.48 -39.40
N ALA A 314 14.86 11.08 -38.28
CA ALA A 314 15.15 12.53 -38.17
C ALA A 314 16.65 12.89 -38.26
N ALA A 315 17.53 11.93 -38.50
CA ALA A 315 18.97 12.08 -38.77
C ALA A 315 19.27 11.73 -40.21
#